data_abb3c8fa2c0f92a2a02b3edf9fb8e059
#
_entry.id   abb3c8fa2c0f92a2a02b3edf9fb8e059
#
_cell.length_a   1.000
_cell.length_b   1.000
_cell.length_c   1.000
_cell.angle_alpha   90.00
_cell.angle_beta   90.00
_cell.angle_gamma   90.00
#
_symmetry.space_group_name_H-M   'P 1'
#
loop_
_entity.id
_entity.type
_entity.pdbx_description
1 polymer ?
#
loop_
_entity_poly.entity_id
_entity_poly.type
_entity_poly.pdbx_seq_one_letter_code
_entity_poly.pdbx_strand_id
1 'polypeptide(L)'
;MKLNRKVPALVASLTFFIGFFNIASNILRRFRGPAEFVNDHFATYLNSAAFASVLFTGAILVILARGLRRKKSRAWQLSVLILILNILLEFFRFKIHPAQISLSLLLLAILLFYRSEFKAKSDPSTKFRPLFALIFSVGFFFLVGILLFYFRHSNNVIGNPSLSDVMITVIYGWVWISGPVKLQSEFLQNTIDITLGMFGIFVIVIPLMAYLRRVSRVPTTSTADKLEIKQ
;
A
#
# COMPACT_ATOMS: atom_id res chain seq x y z
N MET A 1 36.06 7.25 5.36
CA MET A 1 34.87 8.15 5.38
C MET A 1 33.90 7.64 6.44
N LYS A 2 33.78 8.33 7.61
CA LYS A 2 32.88 7.90 8.69
C LYS A 2 31.45 8.03 8.19
N LEU A 3 30.79 6.92 7.86
CA LEU A 3 29.40 6.87 7.42
C LEU A 3 28.50 7.51 8.49
N ASN A 4 27.82 8.56 8.07
CA ASN A 4 26.98 9.34 8.99
C ASN A 4 25.78 8.48 9.42
N ARG A 5 25.79 7.94 10.64
CA ARG A 5 24.70 7.08 11.20
C ARG A 5 23.32 7.72 11.12
N LYS A 6 23.24 9.04 10.94
CA LYS A 6 22.00 9.82 10.86
C LYS A 6 21.31 9.76 9.50
N VAL A 7 22.05 9.50 8.40
CA VAL A 7 21.51 9.54 7.04
C VAL A 7 20.35 8.57 6.82
N PRO A 8 20.44 7.26 7.14
CA PRO A 8 19.32 6.34 6.92
C PRO A 8 18.08 6.69 7.77
N ALA A 9 18.27 7.28 8.95
CA ALA A 9 17.16 7.74 9.78
C ALA A 9 16.48 8.96 9.15
N LEU A 10 17.26 9.90 8.61
CA LEU A 10 16.76 11.10 7.95
C LEU A 10 16.00 10.73 6.67
N VAL A 11 16.59 9.88 5.81
CA VAL A 11 15.93 9.38 4.59
C VAL A 11 14.62 8.64 4.94
N ALA A 12 14.62 7.80 5.97
CA ALA A 12 13.42 7.10 6.42
C ALA A 12 12.34 8.08 6.93
N SER A 13 12.72 9.13 7.68
CA SER A 13 11.78 10.15 8.12
C SER A 13 11.18 10.91 6.95
N LEU A 14 11.98 11.34 5.98
CA LEU A 14 11.50 11.99 4.77
C LEU A 14 10.53 11.10 3.99
N THR A 15 10.89 9.83 3.80
CA THR A 15 10.02 8.85 3.13
C THR A 15 8.69 8.67 3.86
N PHE A 16 8.73 8.62 5.20
CA PHE A 16 7.53 8.55 6.03
C PHE A 16 6.64 9.78 5.85
N PHE A 17 7.22 10.98 5.97
CA PHE A 17 6.46 12.23 5.82
C PHE A 17 5.85 12.38 4.43
N ILE A 18 6.58 12.03 3.37
CA ILE A 18 6.06 12.06 2.01
C ILE A 18 4.92 11.06 1.82
N GLY A 19 5.09 9.83 2.32
CA GLY A 19 4.02 8.82 2.29
C GLY A 19 2.79 9.26 3.06
N PHE A 20 2.97 9.81 4.27
CA PHE A 20 1.88 10.35 5.08
C PHE A 20 1.20 11.55 4.41
N PHE A 21 1.97 12.48 3.85
CA PHE A 21 1.45 13.64 3.14
C PHE A 21 0.63 13.23 1.91
N ASN A 22 1.08 12.23 1.16
CA ASN A 22 0.32 11.68 0.03
C ASN A 22 -1.04 11.13 0.47
N ILE A 23 -1.09 10.39 1.57
CA ILE A 23 -2.35 9.88 2.13
C ILE A 23 -3.23 11.04 2.61
N ALA A 24 -2.70 11.91 3.45
CA ALA A 24 -3.45 13.01 4.05
C ALA A 24 -4.00 13.99 3.00
N SER A 25 -3.17 14.39 2.03
CA SER A 25 -3.58 15.31 0.97
C SER A 25 -4.69 14.74 0.09
N ASN A 26 -4.67 13.44 -0.19
CA ASN A 26 -5.71 12.78 -0.97
C ASN A 26 -7.03 12.67 -0.19
N ILE A 27 -6.97 12.25 1.07
CA ILE A 27 -8.15 12.14 1.93
C ILE A 27 -8.78 13.53 2.11
N LEU A 28 -7.99 14.55 2.42
CA LEU A 28 -8.49 15.92 2.61
C LEU A 28 -9.13 16.50 1.35
N ARG A 29 -8.63 16.16 0.16
CA ARG A 29 -9.25 16.60 -1.10
C ARG A 29 -10.63 16.01 -1.31
N ARG A 30 -10.85 14.77 -0.92
CA ARG A 30 -12.16 14.11 -1.03
C ARG A 30 -13.23 14.79 -0.15
N PHE A 31 -12.82 15.42 0.96
CA PHE A 31 -13.72 16.15 1.84
C PHE A 31 -13.95 17.60 1.44
N ARG A 32 -13.16 18.17 0.50
CA ARG A 32 -13.21 19.61 0.16
C ARG A 32 -14.17 20.00 -0.99
N GLY A 33 -14.81 19.06 -1.64
CA GLY A 33 -15.79 19.41 -2.67
C GLY A 33 -16.43 18.20 -3.28
N PRO A 34 -17.69 18.33 -3.79
CA PRO A 34 -18.21 17.33 -4.69
C PRO A 34 -17.23 17.23 -5.86
N ALA A 35 -16.74 16.03 -6.13
CA ALA A 35 -16.06 15.77 -7.38
C ALA A 35 -17.07 16.21 -8.46
N GLU A 36 -16.74 17.22 -9.26
CA GLU A 36 -17.51 17.52 -10.47
C GLU A 36 -17.67 16.18 -11.17
N PHE A 37 -18.89 15.70 -11.21
CA PHE A 37 -19.26 14.48 -11.93
C PHE A 37 -19.04 14.80 -13.41
N VAL A 38 -17.83 14.53 -13.87
CA VAL A 38 -17.58 14.54 -15.31
C VAL A 38 -18.41 13.38 -15.83
N ASN A 39 -19.40 13.68 -16.68
CA ASN A 39 -20.33 12.74 -17.30
C ASN A 39 -19.65 11.67 -18.17
N ASP A 40 -18.35 11.61 -18.16
CA ASP A 40 -17.54 10.70 -18.93
C ASP A 40 -17.06 9.56 -18.02
N HIS A 41 -17.68 8.39 -18.15
CA HIS A 41 -17.35 7.21 -17.35
C HIS A 41 -15.86 6.90 -17.36
N PHE A 42 -15.18 7.09 -18.49
CA PHE A 42 -13.75 6.86 -18.64
C PHE A 42 -12.90 7.79 -17.76
N ALA A 43 -13.22 9.09 -17.74
CA ALA A 43 -12.53 10.08 -16.91
C ALA A 43 -12.75 9.80 -15.41
N THR A 44 -13.93 9.32 -15.03
CA THR A 44 -14.25 8.94 -13.64
C THR A 44 -13.41 7.74 -13.19
N TYR A 45 -13.28 6.70 -14.02
CA TYR A 45 -12.43 5.54 -13.71
C TYR A 45 -10.96 5.89 -13.61
N LEU A 46 -10.43 6.73 -14.51
CA LEU A 46 -9.04 7.21 -14.45
C LEU A 46 -8.77 8.04 -13.21
N ASN A 47 -9.67 8.92 -12.80
CA ASN A 47 -9.53 9.69 -11.58
C ASN A 47 -9.55 8.81 -10.33
N SER A 48 -10.43 7.80 -10.28
CA SER A 48 -10.49 6.85 -9.17
C SER A 48 -9.23 6.00 -9.08
N ALA A 49 -8.74 5.49 -10.20
CA ALA A 49 -7.50 4.72 -10.27
C ALA A 49 -6.28 5.57 -9.87
N ALA A 50 -6.23 6.84 -10.29
CA ALA A 50 -5.18 7.77 -9.90
C ALA A 50 -5.24 8.11 -8.40
N PHE A 51 -6.43 8.29 -7.84
CA PHE A 51 -6.63 8.46 -6.40
C PHE A 51 -6.12 7.24 -5.62
N ALA A 52 -6.52 6.04 -6.04
CA ALA A 52 -6.08 4.79 -5.46
C ALA A 52 -4.55 4.64 -5.50
N SER A 53 -3.93 4.93 -6.65
CA SER A 53 -2.49 4.80 -6.83
C SER A 53 -1.68 5.64 -5.84
N VAL A 54 -2.12 6.87 -5.56
CA VAL A 54 -1.45 7.75 -4.60
C VAL A 54 -1.63 7.26 -3.17
N LEU A 55 -2.82 6.76 -2.80
CA LEU A 55 -3.05 6.17 -1.48
C LEU A 55 -2.19 4.92 -1.28
N PHE A 56 -2.16 4.00 -2.27
CA PHE A 56 -1.32 2.81 -2.21
C PHE A 56 0.17 3.19 -2.11
N THR A 57 0.64 4.12 -2.95
CA THR A 57 2.02 4.59 -2.91
C THR A 57 2.35 5.19 -1.55
N GLY A 58 1.48 6.03 -1.01
CA GLY A 58 1.65 6.62 0.32
C GLY A 58 1.74 5.57 1.42
N ALA A 59 0.82 4.59 1.45
CA ALA A 59 0.80 3.51 2.42
C ALA A 59 2.08 2.65 2.34
N ILE A 60 2.50 2.31 1.12
CA ILE A 60 3.71 1.52 0.89
C ILE A 60 4.95 2.29 1.34
N LEU A 61 5.08 3.59 1.02
CA LEU A 61 6.21 4.43 1.44
C LEU A 61 6.31 4.53 2.97
N VAL A 62 5.19 4.68 3.68
CA VAL A 62 5.15 4.67 5.15
C VAL A 62 5.73 3.37 5.72
N ILE A 63 5.40 2.23 5.13
CA ILE A 63 5.92 0.92 5.56
C ILE A 63 7.39 0.77 5.21
N LEU A 64 7.78 1.17 3.99
CA LEU A 64 9.16 1.10 3.52
C LEU A 64 10.10 2.00 4.31
N ALA A 65 9.63 3.14 4.82
CA ALA A 65 10.38 4.02 5.70
C ALA A 65 10.96 3.27 6.92
N ARG A 66 10.18 2.35 7.51
CA ARG A 66 10.67 1.49 8.60
C ARG A 66 11.79 0.53 8.13
N GLY A 67 11.68 0.02 6.90
CA GLY A 67 12.72 -0.82 6.27
C GLY A 67 13.99 -0.04 5.94
N LEU A 68 13.86 1.18 5.43
CA LEU A 68 14.96 2.11 5.15
C LEU A 68 15.72 2.49 6.41
N ARG A 69 15.01 2.81 7.51
CA ARG A 69 15.63 3.07 8.81
C ARG A 69 16.52 1.91 9.27
N ARG A 70 16.18 0.68 8.88
CA ARG A 70 16.97 -0.54 9.17
C ARG A 70 18.03 -0.85 8.10
N LYS A 71 18.32 0.06 7.18
CA LYS A 71 19.31 -0.07 6.10
C LYS A 71 19.08 -1.26 5.16
N LYS A 72 17.85 -1.76 5.02
CA LYS A 72 17.55 -2.94 4.20
C LYS A 72 17.63 -2.61 2.71
N SER A 73 18.43 -3.37 1.96
CA SER A 73 18.57 -3.25 0.51
C SER A 73 17.24 -3.46 -0.24
N ARG A 74 16.44 -4.45 0.17
CA ARG A 74 15.11 -4.69 -0.43
C ARG A 74 14.13 -3.52 -0.23
N ALA A 75 14.16 -2.88 0.95
CA ALA A 75 13.32 -1.72 1.20
C ALA A 75 13.74 -0.54 0.31
N TRP A 76 15.04 -0.34 0.11
CA TRP A 76 15.56 0.66 -0.79
C TRP A 76 15.13 0.40 -2.25
N GLN A 77 15.31 -0.83 -2.77
CA GLN A 77 14.90 -1.20 -4.13
C GLN A 77 13.42 -0.97 -4.37
N LEU A 78 12.57 -1.42 -3.43
CA LEU A 78 11.13 -1.22 -3.52
C LEU A 78 10.75 0.26 -3.43
N SER A 79 11.40 1.06 -2.58
CA SER A 79 11.13 2.49 -2.50
C SER A 79 11.44 3.20 -3.81
N VAL A 80 12.58 2.87 -4.43
CA VAL A 80 12.97 3.42 -5.75
C VAL A 80 11.96 3.02 -6.82
N LEU A 81 11.60 1.72 -6.89
CA LEU A 81 10.64 1.21 -7.86
C LEU A 81 9.28 1.91 -7.74
N ILE A 82 8.77 2.06 -6.52
CA ILE A 82 7.47 2.67 -6.25
C ILE A 82 7.48 4.16 -6.55
N LEU A 83 8.56 4.87 -6.25
CA LEU A 83 8.69 6.28 -6.60
C LEU A 83 8.73 6.49 -8.12
N ILE A 84 9.44 5.64 -8.85
CA ILE A 84 9.45 5.68 -10.31
C ILE A 84 8.04 5.44 -10.85
N LEU A 85 7.36 4.39 -10.36
CA LEU A 85 6.00 4.07 -10.76
C LEU A 85 5.04 5.22 -10.44
N ASN A 86 5.17 5.85 -9.27
CA ASN A 86 4.33 6.99 -8.88
C ASN A 86 4.54 8.20 -9.81
N ILE A 87 5.79 8.50 -10.15
CA ILE A 87 6.11 9.58 -11.10
C ILE A 87 5.52 9.28 -12.47
N LEU A 88 5.64 8.04 -12.97
CA LEU A 88 5.05 7.64 -14.24
C LEU A 88 3.52 7.77 -14.22
N LEU A 89 2.86 7.33 -13.16
CA LEU A 89 1.40 7.43 -13.02
C LEU A 89 0.92 8.88 -12.96
N GLU A 90 1.70 9.79 -12.38
CA GLU A 90 1.35 11.22 -12.36
C GLU A 90 1.36 11.86 -13.77
N PHE A 91 2.17 11.36 -14.71
CA PHE A 91 2.13 11.81 -16.12
C PHE A 91 0.85 11.41 -16.86
N PHE A 92 0.20 10.31 -16.43
CA PHE A 92 -1.08 9.87 -17.00
C PHE A 92 -2.30 10.56 -16.38
N ARG A 93 -2.10 11.43 -15.39
CA ARG A 93 -3.20 12.20 -14.78
C ARG A 93 -3.58 13.41 -15.61
N PHE A 94 -4.88 13.68 -15.75
CA PHE A 94 -5.41 14.86 -16.42
C PHE A 94 -5.01 16.20 -15.75
N LYS A 95 -4.77 16.17 -14.43
CA LYS A 95 -4.25 17.32 -13.67
C LYS A 95 -2.91 16.97 -13.06
N ILE A 96 -1.85 17.49 -13.62
CA ILE A 96 -0.49 17.34 -13.10
C ILE A 96 -0.35 18.14 -11.81
N HIS A 97 0.17 17.52 -10.76
CA HIS A 97 0.44 18.18 -9.49
C HIS A 97 1.96 18.38 -9.34
N PRO A 98 2.51 19.54 -9.74
CA PRO A 98 3.96 19.75 -9.80
C PRO A 98 4.64 19.59 -8.44
N ALA A 99 3.97 19.97 -7.35
CA ALA A 99 4.48 19.80 -5.99
C ALA A 99 4.67 18.33 -5.61
N GLN A 100 3.79 17.43 -6.06
CA GLN A 100 3.87 16.01 -5.75
C GLN A 100 4.96 15.31 -6.56
N ILE A 101 5.11 15.68 -7.83
CA ILE A 101 6.19 15.19 -8.70
C ILE A 101 7.55 15.65 -8.18
N SER A 102 7.69 16.95 -7.87
CA SER A 102 8.96 17.50 -7.37
C SER A 102 9.39 16.84 -6.05
N LEU A 103 8.45 16.59 -5.15
CA LEU A 103 8.71 15.92 -3.89
C LEU A 103 9.15 14.45 -4.09
N SER A 104 8.50 13.73 -5.03
CA SER A 104 8.85 12.35 -5.38
C SER A 104 10.22 12.27 -6.07
N LEU A 105 10.52 13.21 -6.96
CA LEU A 105 11.83 13.31 -7.62
C LEU A 105 12.95 13.64 -6.64
N LEU A 106 12.72 14.56 -5.71
CA LEU A 106 13.67 14.90 -4.67
C LEU A 106 13.98 13.69 -3.78
N LEU A 107 12.95 12.97 -3.35
CA LEU A 107 13.15 11.75 -2.55
C LEU A 107 13.88 10.67 -3.35
N LEU A 108 13.55 10.50 -4.63
CA LEU A 108 14.23 9.55 -5.51
C LEU A 108 15.72 9.90 -5.66
N ALA A 109 16.04 11.18 -5.90
CA ALA A 109 17.41 11.64 -5.98
C ALA A 109 18.20 11.38 -4.69
N ILE A 110 17.60 11.65 -3.52
CA ILE A 110 18.20 11.37 -2.22
C ILE A 110 18.46 9.86 -2.05
N LEU A 111 17.49 9.01 -2.39
CA LEU A 111 17.63 7.55 -2.29
C LEU A 111 18.73 7.01 -3.21
N LEU A 112 18.86 7.55 -4.43
CA LEU A 112 19.90 7.15 -5.37
C LEU A 112 21.29 7.62 -4.90
N PHE A 113 21.40 8.85 -4.39
CA PHE A 113 22.66 9.41 -3.89
C PHE A 113 23.20 8.62 -2.70
N TYR A 114 22.33 8.21 -1.77
CA TYR A 114 22.70 7.44 -0.58
C TYR A 114 22.58 5.93 -0.75
N ARG A 115 22.55 5.41 -1.98
CA ARG A 115 22.45 3.97 -2.30
C ARG A 115 23.42 3.10 -1.49
N SER A 116 24.66 3.57 -1.28
CA SER A 116 25.71 2.84 -0.59
C SER A 116 25.42 2.54 0.88
N GLU A 117 24.47 3.25 1.50
CA GLU A 117 24.08 3.06 2.88
C GLU A 117 23.16 1.86 3.13
N PHE A 118 22.49 1.37 2.06
CA PHE A 118 21.46 0.35 2.14
C PHE A 118 21.99 -1.03 1.69
N LYS A 119 22.96 -1.59 2.44
CA LYS A 119 23.64 -2.85 2.10
C LYS A 119 23.18 -4.06 2.93
N ALA A 120 22.27 -3.91 3.89
CA ALA A 120 21.85 -5.03 4.72
C ALA A 120 21.10 -6.09 3.89
N LYS A 121 21.73 -7.27 3.73
CA LYS A 121 21.14 -8.41 3.03
C LYS A 121 19.93 -8.94 3.80
N SER A 122 18.86 -9.26 3.06
CA SER A 122 17.69 -9.97 3.59
C SER A 122 17.92 -11.47 3.51
N ASP A 123 17.43 -12.20 4.49
CA ASP A 123 17.57 -13.65 4.58
C ASP A 123 16.82 -14.36 3.43
N PRO A 124 17.43 -15.26 2.66
CA PRO A 124 16.78 -15.97 1.57
C PRO A 124 15.78 -17.03 2.04
N SER A 125 15.79 -17.44 3.31
CA SER A 125 14.96 -18.54 3.85
C SER A 125 13.46 -18.22 3.90
N THR A 126 13.04 -16.99 3.58
CA THR A 126 11.65 -16.53 3.72
C THR A 126 10.95 -16.22 2.40
N LYS A 127 11.38 -16.84 1.30
CA LYS A 127 10.85 -16.53 -0.05
C LYS A 127 9.34 -16.73 -0.17
N PHE A 128 8.78 -17.75 0.46
CA PHE A 128 7.36 -18.12 0.33
C PHE A 128 6.41 -17.40 1.30
N ARG A 129 6.91 -16.86 2.42
CA ARG A 129 6.06 -16.17 3.41
C ARG A 129 5.24 -15.00 2.85
N PRO A 130 5.80 -14.11 2.03
CA PRO A 130 5.01 -13.02 1.45
C PRO A 130 3.97 -13.53 0.45
N LEU A 131 4.24 -14.64 -0.24
CA LEU A 131 3.27 -15.27 -1.15
C LEU A 131 2.07 -15.83 -0.37
N PHE A 132 2.32 -16.59 0.71
CA PHE A 132 1.24 -17.06 1.58
C PHE A 132 0.47 -15.91 2.21
N ALA A 133 1.16 -14.85 2.66
CA ALA A 133 0.51 -13.66 3.19
C ALA A 133 -0.37 -12.95 2.14
N LEU A 134 0.06 -12.93 0.87
CA LEU A 134 -0.70 -12.37 -0.24
C LEU A 134 -1.97 -13.22 -0.51
N ILE A 135 -1.81 -14.53 -0.68
CA ILE A 135 -2.95 -15.43 -0.94
C ILE A 135 -3.96 -15.35 0.20
N PHE A 136 -3.48 -15.37 1.44
CA PHE A 136 -4.35 -15.27 2.63
C PHE A 136 -5.05 -13.92 2.69
N SER A 137 -4.34 -12.79 2.48
CA SER A 137 -4.95 -11.47 2.54
C SER A 137 -5.96 -11.26 1.41
N VAL A 138 -5.65 -11.69 0.18
CA VAL A 138 -6.60 -11.65 -0.95
C VAL A 138 -7.86 -12.44 -0.61
N GLY A 139 -7.74 -13.72 -0.22
CA GLY A 139 -8.87 -14.58 0.11
C GLY A 139 -9.69 -14.03 1.27
N PHE A 140 -9.03 -13.58 2.35
CA PHE A 140 -9.70 -13.06 3.53
C PHE A 140 -10.50 -11.78 3.23
N PHE A 141 -9.87 -10.77 2.63
CA PHE A 141 -10.55 -9.50 2.34
C PHE A 141 -11.59 -9.61 1.22
N PHE A 142 -11.41 -10.55 0.30
CA PHE A 142 -12.42 -10.87 -0.70
C PHE A 142 -13.66 -11.47 -0.06
N LEU A 143 -13.48 -12.48 0.80
CA LEU A 143 -14.58 -13.10 1.54
C LEU A 143 -15.31 -12.08 2.43
N VAL A 144 -14.57 -11.30 3.21
CA VAL A 144 -15.16 -10.26 4.07
C VAL A 144 -15.91 -9.22 3.24
N GLY A 145 -15.38 -8.82 2.07
CA GLY A 145 -16.05 -7.91 1.15
C GLY A 145 -17.39 -8.45 0.66
N ILE A 146 -17.45 -9.73 0.27
CA ILE A 146 -18.71 -10.38 -0.12
C ILE A 146 -19.69 -10.43 1.08
N LEU A 147 -19.21 -10.82 2.26
CA LEU A 147 -20.05 -10.92 3.47
C LEU A 147 -20.66 -9.57 3.86
N LEU A 148 -19.96 -8.46 3.65
CA LEU A 148 -20.52 -7.11 3.89
C LEU A 148 -21.82 -6.87 3.11
N PHE A 149 -21.92 -7.32 1.87
CA PHE A 149 -23.12 -7.16 1.06
C PHE A 149 -24.23 -8.11 1.50
N TYR A 150 -23.91 -9.35 1.87
CA TYR A 150 -24.93 -10.33 2.25
C TYR A 150 -25.51 -10.10 3.64
N PHE A 151 -24.68 -9.79 4.66
CA PHE A 151 -25.18 -9.75 6.05
C PHE A 151 -25.67 -8.37 6.47
N ARG A 152 -25.12 -7.28 5.95
CA ARG A 152 -25.44 -5.95 6.49
C ARG A 152 -26.22 -5.07 5.52
N HIS A 153 -26.16 -5.33 4.24
CA HIS A 153 -26.68 -4.42 3.23
C HIS A 153 -27.69 -5.04 2.27
N SER A 154 -28.10 -6.29 2.49
CA SER A 154 -29.07 -6.97 1.61
C SER A 154 -30.38 -6.18 1.43
N ASN A 155 -30.86 -5.50 2.48
CA ASN A 155 -32.09 -4.71 2.44
C ASN A 155 -31.91 -3.30 1.84
N ASN A 156 -30.67 -2.85 1.67
CA ASN A 156 -30.35 -1.51 1.17
C ASN A 156 -29.78 -1.51 -0.27
N VAL A 157 -29.71 -2.67 -0.89
CA VAL A 157 -29.22 -2.80 -2.27
C VAL A 157 -30.35 -2.50 -3.25
N ILE A 158 -30.05 -1.72 -4.28
CA ILE A 158 -30.99 -1.44 -5.37
C ILE A 158 -30.98 -2.62 -6.34
N GLY A 159 -32.17 -3.22 -6.52
CA GLY A 159 -32.33 -4.39 -7.39
C GLY A 159 -31.86 -5.70 -6.75
N ASN A 160 -31.72 -6.75 -7.57
CA ASN A 160 -31.25 -8.06 -7.17
C ASN A 160 -29.89 -8.34 -7.85
N PRO A 161 -28.77 -7.84 -7.31
CA PRO A 161 -27.47 -8.08 -7.91
C PRO A 161 -27.13 -9.58 -7.86
N SER A 162 -26.56 -10.07 -8.94
CA SER A 162 -26.02 -11.42 -8.99
C SER A 162 -24.77 -11.55 -8.11
N LEU A 163 -24.39 -12.77 -7.77
CA LEU A 163 -23.15 -13.02 -7.06
C LEU A 163 -21.93 -12.44 -7.81
N SER A 164 -21.94 -12.51 -9.14
CA SER A 164 -20.91 -11.93 -9.98
C SER A 164 -20.80 -10.40 -9.84
N ASP A 165 -21.94 -9.71 -9.74
CA ASP A 165 -21.94 -8.25 -9.55
C ASP A 165 -21.33 -7.85 -8.21
N VAL A 166 -21.62 -8.62 -7.16
CA VAL A 166 -21.01 -8.42 -5.83
C VAL A 166 -19.51 -8.67 -5.89
N MET A 167 -19.05 -9.75 -6.50
CA MET A 167 -17.63 -10.06 -6.65
C MET A 167 -16.88 -8.97 -7.41
N ILE A 168 -17.44 -8.51 -8.53
CA ILE A 168 -16.87 -7.41 -9.33
C ILE A 168 -16.82 -6.13 -8.50
N THR A 169 -17.88 -5.82 -7.74
CA THR A 169 -17.91 -4.64 -6.87
C THR A 169 -16.83 -4.70 -5.80
N VAL A 170 -16.59 -5.86 -5.19
CA VAL A 170 -15.53 -6.02 -4.18
C VAL A 170 -14.15 -5.80 -4.81
N ILE A 171 -13.87 -6.40 -5.97
CA ILE A 171 -12.58 -6.25 -6.66
C ILE A 171 -12.35 -4.79 -7.10
N TYR A 172 -13.36 -4.16 -7.69
CA TYR A 172 -13.28 -2.76 -8.11
C TYR A 172 -13.15 -1.83 -6.91
N GLY A 173 -13.84 -2.11 -5.81
CA GLY A 173 -13.74 -1.36 -4.57
C GLY A 173 -12.33 -1.36 -3.99
N TRP A 174 -11.53 -2.42 -4.15
CA TRP A 174 -10.13 -2.45 -3.72
C TRP A 174 -9.28 -1.38 -4.41
N VAL A 175 -9.62 -1.00 -5.63
CA VAL A 175 -8.96 0.06 -6.40
C VAL A 175 -9.76 1.37 -6.40
N TRP A 176 -10.70 1.52 -5.44
CA TRP A 176 -11.55 2.73 -5.29
C TRP A 176 -12.42 3.03 -6.50
N ILE A 177 -12.74 2.02 -7.29
CA ILE A 177 -13.68 2.10 -8.40
C ILE A 177 -15.03 1.59 -7.92
N SER A 178 -16.09 2.37 -8.13
CA SER A 178 -17.46 1.96 -7.80
C SER A 178 -17.88 0.82 -8.71
N GLY A 179 -18.36 -0.27 -8.11
CA GLY A 179 -18.84 -1.45 -8.84
C GLY A 179 -20.28 -1.33 -9.34
N PRO A 180 -20.80 -2.41 -9.95
CA PRO A 180 -22.18 -2.45 -10.48
C PRO A 180 -23.24 -2.40 -9.38
N VAL A 181 -22.95 -2.87 -8.17
CA VAL A 181 -23.90 -2.86 -7.05
C VAL A 181 -24.07 -1.45 -6.51
N LYS A 182 -25.31 -0.96 -6.50
CA LYS A 182 -25.68 0.36 -5.96
C LYS A 182 -26.49 0.20 -4.69
N LEU A 183 -26.29 1.12 -3.74
CA LEU A 183 -27.04 1.19 -2.50
C LEU A 183 -28.05 2.34 -2.53
N GLN A 184 -29.14 2.21 -1.78
CA GLN A 184 -30.20 3.22 -1.71
C GLN A 184 -29.73 4.53 -1.08
N SER A 185 -28.79 4.44 -0.12
CA SER A 185 -28.24 5.60 0.59
C SER A 185 -26.85 5.92 0.08
N GLU A 186 -26.62 7.18 -0.33
CA GLU A 186 -25.32 7.69 -0.74
C GLU A 186 -24.29 7.59 0.40
N PHE A 187 -24.71 7.78 1.64
CA PHE A 187 -23.85 7.62 2.82
C PHE A 187 -23.34 6.17 2.94
N LEU A 188 -24.23 5.18 2.75
CA LEU A 188 -23.87 3.77 2.79
C LEU A 188 -22.95 3.40 1.63
N GLN A 189 -23.24 3.92 0.42
CA GLN A 189 -22.39 3.71 -0.75
C GLN A 189 -20.95 4.21 -0.49
N ASN A 190 -20.82 5.44 -0.01
CA ASN A 190 -19.53 6.03 0.30
C ASN A 190 -18.79 5.26 1.41
N THR A 191 -19.53 4.78 2.42
CA THR A 191 -18.95 4.00 3.52
C THR A 191 -18.41 2.66 3.02
N ILE A 192 -19.14 1.96 2.16
CA ILE A 192 -18.69 0.70 1.56
C ILE A 192 -17.50 0.93 0.65
N ASP A 193 -17.55 1.93 -0.22
CA ASP A 193 -16.46 2.25 -1.13
C ASP A 193 -15.15 2.56 -0.36
N ILE A 194 -15.25 3.30 0.76
CA ILE A 194 -14.09 3.54 1.63
C ILE A 194 -13.61 2.24 2.28
N THR A 195 -14.52 1.41 2.78
CA THR A 195 -14.17 0.16 3.45
C THR A 195 -13.48 -0.81 2.50
N LEU A 196 -14.02 -0.98 1.29
CA LEU A 196 -13.41 -1.83 0.27
C LEU A 196 -12.04 -1.30 -0.18
N GLY A 197 -11.91 0.02 -0.35
CA GLY A 197 -10.63 0.64 -0.67
C GLY A 197 -9.58 0.42 0.42
N MET A 198 -9.97 0.45 1.70
CA MET A 198 -9.09 0.10 2.81
C MET A 198 -8.67 -1.38 2.76
N PHE A 199 -9.58 -2.28 2.38
CA PHE A 199 -9.23 -3.69 2.18
C PHE A 199 -8.17 -3.86 1.09
N GLY A 200 -8.30 -3.13 -0.03
CA GLY A 200 -7.27 -3.10 -1.08
C GLY A 200 -5.90 -2.68 -0.56
N ILE A 201 -5.83 -1.66 0.32
CA ILE A 201 -4.59 -1.27 0.98
C ILE A 201 -4.03 -2.42 1.82
N PHE A 202 -4.87 -3.08 2.64
CA PHE A 202 -4.42 -4.18 3.50
C PHE A 202 -3.94 -5.40 2.70
N VAL A 203 -4.57 -5.71 1.56
CA VAL A 203 -4.13 -6.77 0.64
C VAL A 203 -2.67 -6.58 0.19
N ILE A 204 -2.22 -5.33 0.02
CA ILE A 204 -0.84 -5.01 -0.38
C ILE A 204 0.07 -4.88 0.85
N VAL A 205 -0.39 -4.24 1.91
CA VAL A 205 0.40 -3.93 3.11
C VAL A 205 0.82 -5.19 3.86
N ILE A 206 -0.08 -6.17 4.01
CA ILE A 206 0.20 -7.39 4.77
C ILE A 206 1.35 -8.21 4.16
N PRO A 207 1.33 -8.57 2.87
CA PRO A 207 2.46 -9.30 2.26
C PRO A 207 3.74 -8.47 2.21
N LEU A 208 3.63 -7.14 2.04
CA LEU A 208 4.79 -6.26 2.10
C LEU A 208 5.45 -6.26 3.49
N MET A 209 4.65 -6.21 4.56
CA MET A 209 5.17 -6.35 5.92
C MET A 209 5.81 -7.73 6.15
N ALA A 210 5.19 -8.79 5.64
CA ALA A 210 5.76 -10.14 5.71
C ALA A 210 7.09 -10.23 4.96
N TYR A 211 7.20 -9.59 3.80
CA TYR A 211 8.44 -9.51 3.01
C TYR A 211 9.56 -8.73 3.72
N LEU A 212 9.20 -7.67 4.43
CA LEU A 212 10.14 -6.83 5.16
C LEU A 212 10.50 -7.34 6.56
N ARG A 213 9.77 -8.35 7.08
CA ARG A 213 10.00 -8.86 8.43
C ARG A 213 11.37 -9.55 8.51
N ARG A 214 12.12 -9.30 9.59
CA ARG A 214 13.32 -10.06 9.92
C ARG A 214 12.91 -11.42 10.44
N VAL A 215 13.55 -12.47 9.94
CA VAL A 215 13.61 -13.73 10.70
C VAL A 215 14.64 -13.48 11.81
N SER A 216 14.19 -13.53 13.03
CA SER A 216 15.06 -13.67 14.17
C SER A 216 15.79 -15.00 14.02
N ARG A 217 17.09 -15.00 13.77
CA ARG A 217 17.88 -16.22 13.90
C ARG A 217 17.73 -16.63 15.37
N VAL A 218 17.02 -17.68 15.63
CA VAL A 218 17.20 -18.42 16.88
C VAL A 218 18.67 -18.81 16.87
N PRO A 219 19.48 -18.39 17.85
CA PRO A 219 20.84 -18.91 17.95
C PRO A 219 20.69 -20.43 18.03
N THR A 220 21.11 -21.12 16.99
CA THR A 220 21.35 -22.55 17.10
C THR A 220 22.53 -22.64 18.06
N THR A 221 22.24 -22.80 19.35
CA THR A 221 23.22 -23.29 20.32
C THR A 221 23.72 -24.57 19.71
N SER A 222 24.96 -24.53 19.27
CA SER A 222 25.66 -25.70 18.74
C SER A 222 25.53 -26.79 19.78
N THR A 223 25.28 -28.02 19.32
CA THR A 223 25.25 -29.20 20.19
C THR A 223 26.57 -29.35 20.97
N ALA A 224 27.64 -28.74 20.48
CA ALA A 224 28.94 -28.62 21.15
C ALA A 224 28.85 -27.77 22.44
N ASP A 225 28.16 -26.61 22.40
CA ASP A 225 28.01 -25.75 23.60
C ASP A 225 27.17 -26.39 24.71
N LYS A 226 26.31 -27.36 24.35
CA LYS A 226 25.51 -28.12 25.34
C LYS A 226 26.31 -29.24 26.02
N LEU A 227 27.43 -29.66 25.46
CA LEU A 227 28.31 -30.66 26.07
C LEU A 227 29.34 -30.02 27.03
N GLU A 228 29.76 -28.78 26.78
CA GLU A 228 30.66 -28.06 27.70
C GLU A 228 29.99 -27.62 29.03
N ILE A 229 28.66 -27.44 29.04
CA ILE A 229 27.93 -27.07 30.27
C ILE A 229 27.70 -28.27 31.20
N LYS A 230 27.98 -29.48 30.75
CA LYS A 230 27.78 -30.73 31.55
C LYS A 230 29.04 -31.33 32.15
N GLN A 231 30.20 -30.65 32.01
CA GLN A 231 31.42 -30.95 32.73
C GLN A 231 31.62 -29.94 33.88
#